data_4fa67a7e468598e1fcd9fe48de5ef6c4
#
_entry.id   4fa67a7e468598e1fcd9fe48de5ef6c4
#
_cell.length_a   1.000
_cell.length_b   1.000
_cell.length_c   1.000
_cell.angle_alpha   90.00
_cell.angle_beta   90.00
_cell.angle_gamma   90.00
#
_symmetry.space_group_name_H-M   'P 1'
#
loop_
_entity.id
_entity.type
_entity.pdbx_description
1 polymer ?
#
loop_
_entity_poly.entity_id
_entity_poly.type
_entity_poly.pdbx_seq_one_letter_code
_entity_poly.pdbx_strand_id
1 'polypeptide(L)'
;MTAKNRLKKETAMTEKIELKDYTGHIANMLPKGILLNTNADKFNSMVIGWGNIGTTWNMPTFVAYVRENRYTKGCIDKTGEFSVSIPLDAPDPDINKICGWKSGRDIDKVNEAGLTVCEPVALNTPGIKEYPLTLECRVMHKCEIDLSQLPAEIREKMYPQDVEGTYPMANRDTHTVYTAQIVEAYILR
;
A
#
# COMPACT_ATOMS: atom_id res chain seq x y z
N MET A 1 -12.39 24.12 -20.04
CA MET A 1 -11.21 24.47 -19.22
C MET A 1 -11.31 23.66 -17.94
N THR A 2 -10.62 22.51 -17.89
CA THR A 2 -10.60 21.63 -16.74
C THR A 2 -9.53 22.15 -15.77
N ALA A 3 -9.98 22.68 -14.63
CA ALA A 3 -9.08 23.00 -13.54
C ALA A 3 -8.40 21.69 -13.10
N LYS A 4 -7.11 21.53 -13.38
CA LYS A 4 -6.27 20.50 -12.79
C LYS A 4 -6.28 20.73 -11.29
N ASN A 5 -7.02 19.89 -10.58
CA ASN A 5 -7.02 19.85 -9.11
C ASN A 5 -5.61 19.39 -8.69
N ARG A 6 -4.72 20.37 -8.49
CA ARG A 6 -3.35 20.12 -8.03
C ARG A 6 -3.50 19.76 -6.56
N LEU A 7 -3.31 18.49 -6.21
CA LEU A 7 -3.16 18.07 -4.82
C LEU A 7 -2.26 19.06 -4.11
N LYS A 8 -2.74 19.71 -3.07
CA LYS A 8 -1.89 20.48 -2.16
C LYS A 8 -1.05 19.47 -1.39
N LYS A 9 0.17 19.27 -1.84
CA LYS A 9 1.14 18.50 -1.07
C LYS A 9 1.68 19.39 0.03
N GLU A 10 1.65 18.90 1.26
CA GLU A 10 2.24 19.58 2.40
C GLU A 10 3.73 19.24 2.47
N THR A 11 4.58 20.24 2.69
CA THR A 11 6.00 20.03 3.02
C THR A 11 6.09 19.72 4.50
N ALA A 12 5.94 18.44 4.85
CA ALA A 12 6.14 17.99 6.23
C ALA A 12 7.64 17.89 6.53
N MET A 13 8.01 18.12 7.80
CA MET A 13 9.34 17.78 8.26
C MET A 13 9.47 16.25 8.28
N THR A 14 10.58 15.74 7.78
CA THR A 14 10.88 14.30 7.78
C THR A 14 11.98 13.99 8.78
N GLU A 15 11.75 13.01 9.62
CA GLU A 15 12.74 12.47 10.54
C GLU A 15 13.21 11.12 10.01
N LYS A 16 14.44 11.05 9.51
CA LYS A 16 15.04 9.80 9.04
C LYS A 16 15.18 8.81 10.20
N ILE A 17 14.85 7.54 9.94
CA ILE A 17 14.88 6.48 10.95
C ILE A 17 15.84 5.35 10.58
N GLU A 18 16.27 4.60 11.58
CA GLU A 18 16.90 3.30 11.39
C GLU A 18 15.81 2.23 11.28
N LEU A 19 15.66 1.68 10.08
CA LEU A 19 14.57 0.73 9.76
C LEU A 19 14.50 -0.45 10.73
N LYS A 20 15.65 -0.94 11.22
CA LYS A 20 15.74 -2.07 12.18
C LYS A 20 14.96 -1.82 13.47
N ASP A 21 14.82 -0.56 13.89
CA ASP A 21 14.17 -0.21 15.15
C ASP A 21 12.62 -0.22 15.01
N TYR A 22 12.11 -0.25 13.77
CA TYR A 22 10.67 -0.22 13.47
C TYR A 22 10.13 -1.51 12.85
N THR A 23 10.98 -2.50 12.51
CA THR A 23 10.52 -3.73 11.84
C THR A 23 9.47 -4.50 12.62
N GLY A 24 9.62 -4.60 13.95
CA GLY A 24 8.62 -5.23 14.82
C GLY A 24 7.29 -4.47 14.84
N HIS A 25 7.34 -3.14 14.88
CA HIS A 25 6.16 -2.29 14.81
C HIS A 25 5.41 -2.46 13.48
N ILE A 26 6.13 -2.42 12.36
CA ILE A 26 5.56 -2.61 11.01
C ILE A 26 4.89 -3.97 10.90
N ALA A 27 5.55 -5.03 11.35
CA ALA A 27 4.99 -6.38 11.34
C ALA A 27 3.72 -6.50 12.20
N ASN A 28 3.65 -5.80 13.33
CA ASN A 28 2.47 -5.77 14.20
C ASN A 28 1.31 -4.95 13.62
N MET A 29 1.59 -3.91 12.85
CA MET A 29 0.56 -3.04 12.25
C MET A 29 -0.02 -3.62 10.96
N LEU A 30 0.78 -4.37 10.19
CA LEU A 30 0.38 -4.93 8.90
C LEU A 30 -0.96 -5.70 8.95
N PRO A 31 -1.18 -6.67 9.85
CA PRO A 31 -2.46 -7.39 9.92
C PRO A 31 -3.64 -6.52 10.40
N LYS A 32 -3.38 -5.35 10.98
CA LYS A 32 -4.41 -4.40 11.39
C LYS A 32 -4.84 -3.46 10.24
N GLY A 33 -4.11 -3.49 9.14
CA GLY A 33 -4.34 -2.66 7.96
C GLY A 33 -3.48 -1.39 7.95
N ILE A 34 -2.49 -1.38 7.08
CA ILE A 34 -1.64 -0.23 6.78
C ILE A 34 -1.94 0.27 5.36
N LEU A 35 -1.45 1.44 4.99
CA LEU A 35 -1.76 2.04 3.70
C LEU A 35 -0.62 1.82 2.70
N LEU A 36 -0.97 1.31 1.52
CA LEU A 36 -0.11 1.26 0.35
C LEU A 36 -0.54 2.36 -0.61
N ASN A 37 0.38 3.26 -0.92
CA ASN A 37 0.13 4.44 -1.72
C ASN A 37 0.79 4.32 -3.09
N THR A 38 0.18 4.92 -4.10
CA THR A 38 0.69 5.03 -5.46
C THR A 38 0.43 6.41 -6.02
N ASN A 39 1.27 6.86 -6.95
CA ASN A 39 1.16 8.16 -7.59
C ASN A 39 1.39 8.04 -9.11
N ALA A 40 0.43 7.42 -9.82
CA ALA A 40 0.45 7.30 -11.26
C ALA A 40 -0.21 8.52 -11.94
N ASP A 41 -1.45 8.40 -12.40
CA ASP A 41 -2.18 9.53 -12.98
C ASP A 41 -2.73 10.47 -11.89
N LYS A 42 -2.98 9.91 -10.71
CA LYS A 42 -3.34 10.60 -9.46
C LYS A 42 -2.79 9.83 -8.27
N PHE A 43 -2.68 10.51 -7.14
CA PHE A 43 -2.41 9.83 -5.87
C PHE A 43 -3.57 8.91 -5.50
N ASN A 44 -3.24 7.72 -5.02
CA ASN A 44 -4.23 6.77 -4.53
C ASN A 44 -3.64 5.97 -3.38
N SER A 45 -4.48 5.66 -2.40
CA SER A 45 -4.14 4.85 -1.24
C SER A 45 -5.08 3.66 -1.11
N MET A 46 -4.57 2.52 -0.69
CA MET A 46 -5.38 1.36 -0.34
C MET A 46 -4.86 0.68 0.91
N VAL A 47 -5.75 0.02 1.65
CA VAL A 47 -5.38 -0.81 2.79
C VAL A 47 -4.79 -2.12 2.31
N ILE A 48 -3.65 -2.51 2.91
CA ILE A 48 -3.10 -3.86 2.83
C ILE A 48 -3.00 -4.46 4.23
N GLY A 49 -3.23 -5.78 4.33
CA GLY A 49 -3.07 -6.55 5.56
C GLY A 49 -2.07 -7.70 5.40
N TRP A 50 -1.56 -7.91 4.20
CA TRP A 50 -0.61 -8.97 3.88
C TRP A 50 0.66 -8.38 3.28
N GLY A 51 1.79 -8.85 3.80
CA GLY A 51 3.11 -8.41 3.36
C GLY A 51 4.21 -8.93 4.27
N ASN A 52 5.43 -8.60 3.93
CA ASN A 52 6.60 -8.95 4.72
C ASN A 52 7.61 -7.81 4.67
N ILE A 53 8.37 -7.65 5.75
CA ILE A 53 9.53 -6.77 5.80
C ILE A 53 10.75 -7.62 6.15
N GLY A 54 11.86 -7.41 5.46
CA GLY A 54 13.07 -8.19 5.69
C GLY A 54 14.20 -7.83 4.74
N THR A 55 15.01 -8.82 4.38
CA THR A 55 16.17 -8.65 3.50
C THR A 55 16.08 -9.63 2.33
N THR A 56 16.18 -9.12 1.11
CA THR A 56 16.29 -9.90 -0.12
C THR A 56 17.40 -9.30 -0.97
N TRP A 57 18.27 -10.11 -1.58
CA TRP A 57 19.44 -9.68 -2.36
C TRP A 57 20.35 -8.70 -1.60
N ASN A 58 20.54 -8.93 -0.30
CA ASN A 58 21.30 -8.05 0.61
C ASN A 58 20.79 -6.60 0.71
N MET A 59 19.52 -6.36 0.39
CA MET A 59 18.87 -5.06 0.49
C MET A 59 17.66 -5.15 1.42
N PRO A 60 17.35 -4.07 2.16
CA PRO A 60 16.09 -4.00 2.91
C PRO A 60 14.92 -4.01 1.92
N THR A 61 13.94 -4.90 2.16
CA THR A 61 12.81 -5.09 1.26
C THR A 61 11.49 -5.09 2.00
N PHE A 62 10.46 -4.58 1.32
CA PHE A 62 9.06 -4.77 1.66
C PHE A 62 8.38 -5.60 0.56
N VAL A 63 7.64 -6.62 0.96
CA VAL A 63 6.85 -7.45 0.05
C VAL A 63 5.38 -7.14 0.23
N ALA A 64 4.72 -6.69 -0.82
CA ALA A 64 3.30 -6.35 -0.82
C ALA A 64 2.50 -7.36 -1.65
N TYR A 65 1.35 -7.78 -1.12
CA TYR A 65 0.38 -8.64 -1.82
C TYR A 65 -0.78 -7.77 -2.30
N VAL A 66 -0.94 -7.65 -3.61
CA VAL A 66 -1.95 -6.77 -4.23
C VAL A 66 -2.84 -7.58 -5.14
N ARG A 67 -4.16 -7.60 -4.88
CA ARG A 67 -5.13 -8.34 -5.71
C ARG A 67 -5.21 -7.77 -7.11
N GLU A 68 -5.42 -8.66 -8.09
CA GLU A 68 -5.45 -8.35 -9.52
C GLU A 68 -6.46 -7.26 -9.89
N ASN A 69 -7.63 -7.27 -9.27
CA ASN A 69 -8.69 -6.31 -9.59
C ASN A 69 -8.50 -4.92 -8.90
N ARG A 70 -7.50 -4.74 -8.05
CA ARG A 70 -7.28 -3.44 -7.37
C ARG A 70 -6.75 -2.37 -8.33
N TYR A 71 -7.31 -1.18 -8.24
CA TYR A 71 -6.82 -0.01 -9.00
C TYR A 71 -5.32 0.24 -8.78
N THR A 72 -4.87 0.06 -7.55
CA THR A 72 -3.49 0.21 -7.10
C THR A 72 -2.51 -0.69 -7.88
N LYS A 73 -2.94 -1.92 -8.25
CA LYS A 73 -2.09 -2.82 -9.06
C LYS A 73 -1.66 -2.17 -10.37
N GLY A 74 -2.62 -1.65 -11.14
CA GLY A 74 -2.32 -0.97 -12.39
C GLY A 74 -1.44 0.28 -12.21
N CYS A 75 -1.57 0.97 -11.06
CA CYS A 75 -0.70 2.09 -10.73
C CYS A 75 0.74 1.65 -10.47
N ILE A 76 0.96 0.58 -9.67
CA ILE A 76 2.30 0.02 -9.41
C ILE A 76 2.93 -0.48 -10.71
N ASP A 77 2.17 -1.20 -11.54
CA ASP A 77 2.66 -1.71 -12.83
C ASP A 77 3.11 -0.59 -13.77
N LYS A 78 2.47 0.59 -13.68
CA LYS A 78 2.80 1.76 -14.47
C LYS A 78 4.03 2.52 -13.98
N THR A 79 4.21 2.64 -12.67
CA THR A 79 5.25 3.48 -12.05
C THR A 79 6.48 2.71 -11.60
N GLY A 80 6.34 1.43 -11.27
CA GLY A 80 7.40 0.62 -10.67
C GLY A 80 7.72 1.00 -9.23
N GLU A 81 6.87 1.78 -8.57
CA GLU A 81 7.11 2.25 -7.19
C GLU A 81 5.80 2.38 -6.39
N PHE A 82 5.93 2.34 -5.08
CA PHE A 82 4.87 2.63 -4.12
C PHE A 82 5.47 3.12 -2.81
N SER A 83 4.68 3.75 -1.97
CA SER A 83 5.04 3.97 -0.57
C SER A 83 4.12 3.19 0.36
N VAL A 84 4.61 2.89 1.56
CA VAL A 84 3.82 2.29 2.63
C VAL A 84 3.76 3.28 3.77
N SER A 85 2.56 3.65 4.20
CA SER A 85 2.31 4.53 5.34
C SER A 85 1.72 3.72 6.49
N ILE A 86 2.40 3.77 7.63
CA ILE A 86 2.12 2.96 8.81
C ILE A 86 1.78 3.88 9.98
N PRO A 87 0.68 3.65 10.73
CA PRO A 87 0.37 4.43 11.92
C PRO A 87 1.37 4.12 13.04
N LEU A 88 1.72 5.10 13.86
CA LEU A 88 2.58 4.90 15.03
C LEU A 88 1.81 4.27 16.21
N ASP A 89 0.50 4.50 16.26
CA ASP A 89 -0.38 3.92 17.29
C ASP A 89 -1.32 2.88 16.67
N ALA A 90 -2.61 3.13 16.66
CA ALA A 90 -3.62 2.27 16.05
C ALA A 90 -4.04 2.82 14.68
N PRO A 91 -4.40 1.95 13.72
CA PRO A 91 -5.01 2.41 12.48
C PRO A 91 -6.32 3.14 12.75
N ASP A 92 -6.57 4.23 12.01
CA ASP A 92 -7.85 4.93 12.02
C ASP A 92 -8.91 4.08 11.28
N PRO A 93 -10.03 3.72 11.94
CA PRO A 93 -11.05 2.86 11.35
C PRO A 93 -11.74 3.50 10.13
N ASP A 94 -11.94 4.82 10.12
CA ASP A 94 -12.62 5.52 9.03
C ASP A 94 -11.72 5.62 7.80
N ILE A 95 -10.44 5.94 7.99
CA ILE A 95 -9.43 5.91 6.93
C ILE A 95 -9.35 4.50 6.33
N ASN A 96 -9.23 3.47 7.19
CA ASN A 96 -9.15 2.10 6.73
C ASN A 96 -10.43 1.63 6.02
N LYS A 97 -11.60 2.06 6.47
CA LYS A 97 -12.88 1.76 5.81
C LYS A 97 -12.92 2.36 4.40
N ILE A 98 -12.59 3.65 4.25
CA ILE A 98 -12.63 4.32 2.95
C ILE A 98 -11.55 3.75 2.02
N CYS A 99 -10.31 3.67 2.49
CA CYS A 99 -9.19 3.21 1.67
C CYS A 99 -9.26 1.72 1.33
N GLY A 100 -9.83 0.89 2.19
CA GLY A 100 -9.94 -0.56 2.00
C GLY A 100 -11.13 -0.99 1.15
N TRP A 101 -12.29 -0.33 1.28
CA TRP A 101 -13.55 -0.83 0.71
C TRP A 101 -13.96 -0.09 -0.58
N LYS A 102 -13.53 1.16 -0.77
CA LYS A 102 -13.84 1.92 -1.98
C LYS A 102 -12.71 1.84 -3.00
N SER A 103 -13.06 1.91 -4.29
CA SER A 103 -12.08 1.90 -5.37
C SER A 103 -11.60 3.32 -5.70
N GLY A 104 -10.29 3.47 -5.90
CA GLY A 104 -9.72 4.72 -6.42
C GLY A 104 -10.12 5.02 -7.87
N ARG A 105 -10.78 4.09 -8.58
CA ARG A 105 -11.41 4.35 -9.88
C ARG A 105 -12.64 5.25 -9.72
N ASP A 106 -13.37 5.08 -8.64
CA ASP A 106 -14.70 5.65 -8.46
C ASP A 106 -14.70 6.91 -7.60
N ILE A 107 -13.71 7.04 -6.69
CA ILE A 107 -13.65 8.15 -5.74
C ILE A 107 -12.25 8.78 -5.66
N ASP A 108 -12.19 9.98 -5.12
CA ASP A 108 -10.98 10.62 -4.62
C ASP A 108 -10.80 10.30 -3.14
N LYS A 109 -9.96 9.32 -2.85
CA LYS A 109 -9.73 8.84 -1.48
C LYS A 109 -9.05 9.87 -0.59
N VAL A 110 -8.26 10.78 -1.16
CA VAL A 110 -7.61 11.87 -0.40
C VAL A 110 -8.65 12.76 0.23
N ASN A 111 -9.58 13.23 -0.59
CA ASN A 111 -10.65 14.11 -0.12
C ASN A 111 -11.64 13.37 0.78
N GLU A 112 -12.01 12.14 0.42
CA GLU A 112 -13.06 11.41 1.13
C GLU A 112 -12.61 10.89 2.50
N ALA A 113 -11.33 10.49 2.63
CA ALA A 113 -10.74 10.04 3.89
C ALA A 113 -10.01 11.16 4.66
N GLY A 114 -9.98 12.38 4.14
CA GLY A 114 -9.31 13.52 4.76
C GLY A 114 -7.79 13.35 4.89
N LEU A 115 -7.15 12.72 3.89
CA LEU A 115 -5.72 12.43 3.95
C LEU A 115 -4.87 13.66 3.62
N THR A 116 -3.82 13.87 4.43
CA THR A 116 -2.78 14.87 4.17
C THR A 116 -1.61 14.21 3.46
N VAL A 117 -1.50 14.47 2.14
CA VAL A 117 -0.44 13.91 1.30
C VAL A 117 0.81 14.76 1.44
N CYS A 118 1.95 14.15 1.84
CA CYS A 118 3.22 14.82 2.08
C CYS A 118 4.21 14.52 0.95
N GLU A 119 5.08 15.51 0.61
CA GLU A 119 6.08 15.33 -0.44
C GLU A 119 7.00 14.12 -0.13
N PRO A 120 7.33 13.30 -1.13
CA PRO A 120 8.26 12.19 -0.98
C PRO A 120 9.70 12.68 -0.85
N VAL A 121 10.60 11.83 -0.33
CA VAL A 121 12.02 12.14 -0.13
C VAL A 121 12.89 11.63 -1.28
N ALA A 122 12.72 10.40 -1.71
CA ALA A 122 13.61 9.74 -2.68
C ALA A 122 12.93 9.28 -3.97
N LEU A 123 11.65 8.94 -3.91
CA LEU A 123 10.85 8.49 -5.06
C LEU A 123 9.79 9.54 -5.45
N ASN A 124 8.80 9.14 -6.28
CA ASN A 124 7.73 10.05 -6.68
C ASN A 124 6.41 9.76 -5.94
N THR A 125 6.39 8.75 -5.08
CA THR A 125 5.19 8.33 -4.37
C THR A 125 5.17 8.86 -2.95
N PRO A 126 4.27 9.83 -2.65
CA PRO A 126 4.14 10.48 -1.34
C PRO A 126 3.77 9.52 -0.19
N GLY A 127 4.10 9.95 1.05
CA GLY A 127 3.52 9.42 2.27
C GLY A 127 2.26 10.16 2.72
N ILE A 128 1.67 9.73 3.83
CA ILE A 128 0.45 10.28 4.43
C ILE A 128 0.72 10.62 5.89
N LYS A 129 0.37 11.85 6.30
CA LYS A 129 0.66 12.38 7.65
C LYS A 129 -0.09 11.62 8.76
N GLU A 130 -1.31 11.17 8.49
CA GLU A 130 -2.14 10.41 9.44
C GLU A 130 -1.53 9.03 9.77
N TYR A 131 -0.70 8.48 8.85
CA TYR A 131 0.07 7.25 9.02
C TYR A 131 1.55 7.57 8.76
N PRO A 132 2.23 8.20 9.73
CA PRO A 132 3.44 9.00 9.47
C PRO A 132 4.70 8.18 9.22
N LEU A 133 4.79 6.93 9.70
CA LEU A 133 5.94 6.08 9.40
C LEU A 133 5.86 5.63 7.94
N THR A 134 6.76 6.17 7.12
CA THR A 134 6.72 6.00 5.66
C THR A 134 7.93 5.21 5.17
N LEU A 135 7.65 4.23 4.30
CA LEU A 135 8.65 3.49 3.52
C LEU A 135 8.45 3.81 2.05
N GLU A 136 9.46 4.34 1.37
CA GLU A 136 9.45 4.50 -0.08
C GLU A 136 10.07 3.27 -0.74
N CYS A 137 9.32 2.62 -1.63
CA CYS A 137 9.61 1.30 -2.14
C CYS A 137 9.69 1.28 -3.67
N ARG A 138 10.82 0.79 -4.21
CA ARG A 138 11.01 0.55 -5.64
C ARG A 138 10.85 -0.93 -5.95
N VAL A 139 9.95 -1.27 -6.86
CA VAL A 139 9.70 -2.65 -7.27
C VAL A 139 10.93 -3.22 -7.98
N MET A 140 11.41 -4.35 -7.48
CA MET A 140 12.54 -5.10 -8.03
C MET A 140 12.09 -6.37 -8.75
N HIS A 141 10.99 -6.98 -8.26
CA HIS A 141 10.44 -8.21 -8.82
C HIS A 141 8.94 -8.28 -8.55
N LYS A 142 8.21 -8.93 -9.46
CA LYS A 142 6.80 -9.29 -9.24
C LYS A 142 6.52 -10.69 -9.75
N CYS A 143 5.62 -11.40 -9.07
CA CYS A 143 5.10 -12.67 -9.51
C CYS A 143 3.64 -12.82 -9.09
N GLU A 144 2.85 -13.54 -9.88
CA GLU A 144 1.48 -13.91 -9.53
C GLU A 144 1.47 -15.15 -8.66
N ILE A 145 0.52 -15.23 -7.73
CA ILE A 145 0.33 -16.45 -6.92
C ILE A 145 -0.34 -17.50 -7.79
N ASP A 146 0.32 -18.65 -7.92
CA ASP A 146 -0.26 -19.84 -8.50
C ASP A 146 -1.13 -20.55 -7.45
N LEU A 147 -2.44 -20.45 -7.58
CA LEU A 147 -3.40 -21.06 -6.65
C LEU A 147 -3.30 -22.57 -6.60
N SER A 148 -2.80 -23.22 -7.66
CA SER A 148 -2.66 -24.69 -7.69
C SER A 148 -1.59 -25.21 -6.71
N GLN A 149 -0.65 -24.35 -6.32
CA GLN A 149 0.43 -24.67 -5.39
C GLN A 149 0.05 -24.40 -3.92
N LEU A 150 -1.10 -23.80 -3.67
CA LEU A 150 -1.54 -23.51 -2.30
C LEU A 150 -2.25 -24.72 -1.69
N PRO A 151 -2.08 -24.95 -0.36
CA PRO A 151 -2.94 -25.89 0.38
C PRO A 151 -4.42 -25.59 0.15
N ALA A 152 -5.25 -26.63 0.03
CA ALA A 152 -6.66 -26.49 -0.27
C ALA A 152 -7.40 -25.56 0.70
N GLU A 153 -7.12 -25.71 2.00
CA GLU A 153 -7.70 -24.89 3.07
C GLU A 153 -7.41 -23.39 2.90
N ILE A 154 -6.20 -23.02 2.44
CA ILE A 154 -5.84 -21.62 2.18
C ILE A 154 -6.53 -21.13 0.92
N ARG A 155 -6.50 -21.93 -0.14
CA ARG A 155 -7.12 -21.59 -1.42
C ARG A 155 -8.63 -21.36 -1.28
N GLU A 156 -9.34 -22.27 -0.62
CA GLU A 156 -10.79 -22.19 -0.44
C GLU A 156 -11.20 -21.01 0.47
N LYS A 157 -10.43 -20.76 1.55
CA LYS A 157 -10.73 -19.69 2.48
C LYS A 157 -10.38 -18.30 1.94
N MET A 158 -9.22 -18.16 1.26
CA MET A 158 -8.67 -16.85 0.89
C MET A 158 -8.94 -16.47 -0.57
N TYR A 159 -9.28 -17.46 -1.41
CA TYR A 159 -9.56 -17.31 -2.83
C TYR A 159 -10.80 -18.10 -3.25
N PRO A 160 -11.97 -17.90 -2.60
CA PRO A 160 -13.19 -18.64 -2.92
C PRO A 160 -13.58 -18.44 -4.38
N GLN A 161 -13.93 -19.52 -5.09
CA GLN A 161 -14.30 -19.48 -6.50
C GLN A 161 -15.82 -19.53 -6.73
N ASP A 162 -16.57 -19.85 -5.68
CA ASP A 162 -18.04 -19.97 -5.65
C ASP A 162 -18.76 -18.66 -5.28
N VAL A 163 -18.04 -17.55 -5.27
CA VAL A 163 -18.57 -16.21 -4.95
C VAL A 163 -18.62 -15.32 -6.18
N GLU A 164 -19.54 -14.34 -6.20
CA GLU A 164 -19.56 -13.32 -7.22
C GLU A 164 -18.30 -12.44 -7.12
N GLY A 165 -17.52 -12.37 -8.21
CA GLY A 165 -16.26 -11.63 -8.27
C GLY A 165 -16.42 -10.10 -8.42
N THR A 166 -17.63 -9.57 -8.29
CA THR A 166 -17.95 -8.17 -8.64
C THR A 166 -17.91 -7.19 -7.45
N TYR A 167 -18.01 -7.68 -6.22
CA TYR A 167 -17.97 -6.81 -5.05
C TYR A 167 -16.58 -6.85 -4.35
N PRO A 168 -16.17 -5.76 -3.67
CA PRO A 168 -14.82 -5.60 -3.15
C PRO A 168 -14.32 -6.71 -2.22
N MET A 169 -15.22 -7.37 -1.49
CA MET A 169 -14.89 -8.43 -0.51
C MET A 169 -15.03 -9.85 -1.06
N ALA A 170 -15.35 -10.02 -2.32
CA ALA A 170 -15.53 -11.35 -2.94
C ALA A 170 -14.24 -12.19 -2.88
N ASN A 171 -13.09 -11.55 -2.99
CA ASN A 171 -11.76 -12.16 -2.84
C ASN A 171 -11.49 -13.34 -3.79
N ARG A 172 -12.17 -13.39 -4.94
CA ARG A 172 -12.03 -14.44 -5.92
C ARG A 172 -10.71 -14.41 -6.69
N ASP A 173 -10.23 -13.20 -6.96
CA ASP A 173 -9.00 -12.94 -7.72
C ASP A 173 -7.73 -13.20 -6.91
N THR A 174 -6.66 -13.57 -7.59
CA THR A 174 -5.36 -13.81 -6.99
C THR A 174 -4.66 -12.51 -6.59
N HIS A 175 -3.47 -12.64 -6.02
CA HIS A 175 -2.57 -11.53 -5.76
C HIS A 175 -1.36 -11.59 -6.69
N THR A 176 -0.91 -10.41 -7.13
CA THR A 176 0.47 -10.20 -7.52
C THR A 176 1.29 -9.86 -6.28
N VAL A 177 2.40 -10.54 -6.10
CA VAL A 177 3.39 -10.30 -5.04
C VAL A 177 4.47 -9.37 -5.60
N TYR A 178 4.61 -8.20 -5.01
CA TYR A 178 5.65 -7.23 -5.37
C TYR A 178 6.75 -7.26 -4.31
N THR A 179 7.97 -7.67 -4.69
CA THR A 179 9.17 -7.52 -3.87
C THR A 179 9.83 -6.20 -4.23
N ALA A 180 9.89 -5.28 -3.27
CA ALA A 180 10.40 -3.93 -3.49
C ALA A 180 11.54 -3.59 -2.53
N GLN A 181 12.58 -2.94 -3.03
CA GLN A 181 13.63 -2.35 -2.21
C GLN A 181 13.05 -1.16 -1.43
N ILE A 182 13.27 -1.11 -0.13
CA ILE A 182 13.04 0.09 0.68
C ILE A 182 14.20 1.05 0.41
N VAL A 183 13.90 2.13 -0.32
CA VAL A 183 14.88 3.13 -0.74
C VAL A 183 15.09 4.18 0.34
N GLU A 184 14.01 4.55 1.03
CA GLU A 184 14.06 5.50 2.14
C GLU A 184 12.99 5.13 3.20
N ALA A 185 13.29 5.45 4.46
CA ALA A 185 12.39 5.23 5.59
C ALA A 185 12.46 6.42 6.55
N TYR A 186 11.30 6.99 6.89
CA TYR A 186 11.21 8.20 7.72
C TYR A 186 9.87 8.32 8.45
N ILE A 187 9.81 9.25 9.42
CA ILE A 187 8.59 9.68 10.08
C ILE A 187 8.24 11.09 9.61
N LEU A 188 6.99 11.31 9.20
CA LEU A 188 6.41 12.62 8.92
C LEU A 188 6.04 13.32 10.24
N ARG A 189 6.45 14.59 10.41
CA ARG A 189 6.21 15.41 11.60
C ARG A 189 5.32 16.60 11.30
#